data_4920bd39a197e8d2ba0a9520bada69a9
#
_entry.id   4920bd39a197e8d2ba0a9520bada69a9
#
_cell.length_a   1.000
_cell.length_b   1.000
_cell.length_c   1.000
_cell.angle_alpha   90.00
_cell.angle_beta   90.00
_cell.angle_gamma   90.00
#
_symmetry.space_group_name_H-M   'P 1'
#
loop_
_entity.id
_entity.type
_entity.pdbx_description
1 polymer ?
#
loop_
_entity_poly.entity_id
_entity_poly.type
_entity_poly.pdbx_seq_one_letter_code
_entity_poly.pdbx_strand_id
1 'polypeptide(L)'
;RKGSITFSNRPYGITVTLGVRQSPVVPDTPTEPGIATGADLVAFAKAVNAGGSTDRWENASGEVVLLNDIDLTELTEWTPIGQGKATGSPSYNTLTNPFTGVFDGQGFTIKGIRWTFNVENETTHLHGLFGAIKDATIKNLKLGAAGDQITLVGTSQNVVSAGALAGYAEGSTIVNVTNNVSAILTGDNPDATLMMLAGIAGCIKSTTIGGETKDDAVINNGDVKTGRITNTANGGTGMNIGGICAFTLGAGTKLNYCTNNG
;
A
#
# COMPACT_ATOMS: atom_id res chain seq x y z
N ARG A 1 9.31 -29.29 7.88
CA ARG A 1 8.54 -30.23 8.72
C ARG A 1 9.37 -31.51 8.91
N LYS A 2 9.26 -32.13 10.09
CA LYS A 2 9.85 -33.45 10.36
C LYS A 2 8.71 -34.44 10.36
N GLY A 3 8.87 -35.55 9.65
CA GLY A 3 7.94 -36.65 9.61
C GLY A 3 8.70 -37.97 9.66
N SER A 4 8.04 -39.06 9.98
CA SER A 4 8.59 -40.42 9.88
C SER A 4 7.62 -41.31 9.12
N ILE A 5 8.17 -42.19 8.30
CA ILE A 5 7.43 -43.28 7.66
C ILE A 5 7.93 -44.58 8.28
N THR A 6 7.02 -45.37 8.84
CA THR A 6 7.34 -46.63 9.46
C THR A 6 6.79 -47.77 8.60
N PHE A 7 7.66 -48.69 8.25
CA PHE A 7 7.32 -49.96 7.57
C PHE A 7 7.47 -51.08 8.57
N SER A 8 6.46 -51.92 8.70
CA SER A 8 6.50 -53.08 9.55
C SER A 8 6.17 -54.34 8.74
N ASN A 9 7.01 -55.37 8.89
CA ASN A 9 6.73 -56.70 8.36
C ASN A 9 6.39 -57.63 9.54
N ARG A 10 5.11 -57.86 9.76
CA ARG A 10 4.59 -58.63 10.89
C ARG A 10 5.10 -60.10 10.98
N PRO A 11 5.29 -60.84 9.87
CA PRO A 11 5.78 -62.21 9.98
C PRO A 11 7.20 -62.35 10.54
N TYR A 12 8.01 -61.30 10.41
CA TYR A 12 9.41 -61.34 10.82
C TYR A 12 9.77 -60.34 11.92
N GLY A 13 8.81 -59.60 12.46
CA GLY A 13 9.04 -58.63 13.55
C GLY A 13 9.96 -57.47 13.18
N ILE A 14 10.18 -57.22 11.88
CA ILE A 14 11.06 -56.14 11.40
C ILE A 14 10.28 -54.86 11.28
N THR A 15 10.76 -53.82 11.95
CA THR A 15 10.23 -52.44 11.78
C THR A 15 11.38 -51.55 11.36
N VAL A 16 11.19 -50.85 10.24
CA VAL A 16 12.12 -49.85 9.74
C VAL A 16 11.43 -48.49 9.77
N THR A 17 12.01 -47.54 10.51
CA THR A 17 11.53 -46.17 10.56
C THR A 17 12.49 -45.28 9.81
N LEU A 18 12.02 -44.66 8.75
CA LEU A 18 12.75 -43.66 7.98
C LEU A 18 12.37 -42.27 8.49
N GLY A 19 13.33 -41.53 9.02
CA GLY A 19 13.16 -40.11 9.31
C GLY A 19 13.21 -39.31 8.02
N VAL A 20 12.09 -38.70 7.65
CA VAL A 20 12.03 -37.79 6.49
C VAL A 20 12.25 -36.37 7.01
N ARG A 21 13.30 -35.72 6.55
CA ARG A 21 13.49 -34.27 6.70
C ARG A 21 13.12 -33.60 5.38
N GLN A 22 12.06 -32.84 5.39
CA GLN A 22 11.85 -31.90 4.32
C GLN A 22 12.79 -30.71 4.60
N SER A 23 13.76 -30.50 3.73
CA SER A 23 14.52 -29.25 3.71
C SER A 23 13.52 -28.10 3.62
N PRO A 24 13.74 -26.98 4.33
CA PRO A 24 12.98 -25.78 4.02
C PRO A 24 13.08 -25.58 2.50
N VAL A 25 11.94 -25.41 1.85
CA VAL A 25 11.95 -24.83 0.51
C VAL A 25 12.55 -23.44 0.72
N VAL A 26 13.81 -23.29 0.36
CA VAL A 26 14.38 -21.97 0.17
C VAL A 26 13.55 -21.42 -1.00
N PRO A 27 12.79 -20.35 -0.84
CA PRO A 27 12.16 -19.73 -1.99
C PRO A 27 13.26 -19.49 -3.01
N ASP A 28 13.05 -19.90 -4.24
CA ASP A 28 13.98 -19.58 -5.32
C ASP A 28 14.27 -18.08 -5.21
N THR A 29 15.50 -17.73 -4.90
CA THR A 29 15.93 -16.33 -4.95
C THR A 29 15.74 -15.94 -6.40
N PRO A 30 14.91 -14.94 -6.71
CA PRO A 30 14.70 -14.53 -8.09
C PRO A 30 16.06 -14.39 -8.76
N THR A 31 16.23 -15.00 -9.92
CA THR A 31 17.47 -14.88 -10.70
C THR A 31 17.68 -13.44 -11.21
N GLU A 32 16.63 -12.67 -11.18
CA GLU A 32 16.63 -11.25 -11.55
C GLU A 32 16.21 -10.39 -10.35
N PRO A 33 16.81 -9.21 -10.18
CA PRO A 33 16.39 -8.26 -9.15
C PRO A 33 14.94 -7.81 -9.37
N GLY A 34 14.15 -7.76 -8.30
CA GLY A 34 12.75 -7.35 -8.37
C GLY A 34 11.89 -7.99 -7.30
N ILE A 35 10.62 -7.61 -7.27
CA ILE A 35 9.59 -8.13 -6.36
C ILE A 35 8.82 -9.22 -7.10
N ALA A 36 9.02 -10.47 -6.72
CA ALA A 36 8.39 -11.62 -7.36
C ALA A 36 7.21 -12.20 -6.56
N THR A 37 7.14 -11.93 -5.26
CA THR A 37 6.17 -12.53 -4.34
C THR A 37 5.63 -11.53 -3.32
N GLY A 38 4.52 -11.85 -2.66
CA GLY A 38 4.02 -11.06 -1.53
C GLY A 38 5.05 -10.96 -0.38
N ALA A 39 5.83 -12.01 -0.17
CA ALA A 39 6.91 -11.99 0.83
C ALA A 39 8.04 -11.01 0.45
N ASP A 40 8.37 -10.90 -0.84
CA ASP A 40 9.33 -9.90 -1.32
C ASP A 40 8.80 -8.48 -1.13
N LEU A 41 7.50 -8.25 -1.42
CA LEU A 41 6.88 -6.95 -1.20
C LEU A 41 6.89 -6.54 0.27
N VAL A 42 6.63 -7.48 1.19
CA VAL A 42 6.73 -7.24 2.64
C VAL A 42 8.17 -6.95 3.05
N ALA A 43 9.14 -7.69 2.49
CA ALA A 43 10.56 -7.46 2.79
C ALA A 43 11.03 -6.10 2.25
N PHE A 44 10.57 -5.70 1.06
CA PHE A 44 10.80 -4.38 0.50
C PHE A 44 10.23 -3.27 1.39
N ALA A 45 8.96 -3.40 1.81
CA ALA A 45 8.33 -2.44 2.71
C ALA A 45 9.14 -2.26 4.02
N LYS A 46 9.61 -3.38 4.61
CA LYS A 46 10.45 -3.34 5.81
C LYS A 46 11.79 -2.64 5.56
N ALA A 47 12.43 -2.87 4.41
CA ALA A 47 13.70 -2.23 4.08
C ALA A 47 13.52 -0.71 3.94
N VAL A 48 12.52 -0.24 3.18
CA VAL A 48 12.21 1.19 3.04
C VAL A 48 11.92 1.81 4.41
N ASN A 49 11.07 1.18 5.21
CA ASN A 49 10.66 1.70 6.52
C ASN A 49 11.81 1.76 7.53
N ALA A 50 12.84 0.95 7.35
CA ALA A 50 14.07 0.98 8.14
C ALA A 50 15.12 1.96 7.58
N GLY A 51 14.87 2.63 6.45
CA GLY A 51 15.87 3.44 5.75
C GLY A 51 17.03 2.61 5.18
N GLY A 52 16.77 1.33 4.88
CA GLY A 52 17.73 0.39 4.31
C GLY A 52 17.80 0.48 2.78
N SER A 53 18.77 -0.24 2.19
CA SER A 53 18.92 -0.33 0.74
C SER A 53 17.76 -1.09 0.09
N THR A 54 17.40 -0.67 -1.13
CA THR A 54 16.42 -1.29 -2.00
C THR A 54 17.03 -2.00 -3.21
N ASP A 55 18.35 -2.00 -3.34
CA ASP A 55 19.11 -2.48 -4.51
C ASP A 55 18.71 -3.89 -5.00
N ARG A 56 18.36 -4.79 -4.06
CA ARG A 56 17.97 -6.17 -4.41
C ARG A 56 16.66 -6.27 -5.21
N TRP A 57 15.86 -5.22 -5.21
CA TRP A 57 14.61 -5.15 -5.94
C TRP A 57 14.68 -4.23 -7.15
N GLU A 58 15.85 -3.63 -7.40
CA GLU A 58 16.06 -2.67 -8.47
C GLU A 58 16.64 -3.35 -9.71
N ASN A 59 16.09 -3.00 -10.86
CA ASN A 59 16.66 -3.36 -12.16
C ASN A 59 17.96 -2.60 -12.44
N ALA A 60 18.57 -2.85 -13.58
CA ALA A 60 19.83 -2.19 -13.99
C ALA A 60 19.72 -0.67 -14.13
N SER A 61 18.51 -0.12 -14.19
CA SER A 61 18.24 1.33 -14.25
C SER A 61 18.01 1.95 -12.86
N GLY A 62 18.09 1.16 -11.78
CA GLY A 62 17.82 1.62 -10.41
C GLY A 62 16.32 1.79 -10.13
N GLU A 63 15.45 1.08 -10.84
CA GLU A 63 14.01 1.09 -10.63
C GLU A 63 13.59 -0.18 -9.90
N VAL A 64 12.82 -0.05 -8.84
CA VAL A 64 12.15 -1.18 -8.17
C VAL A 64 11.09 -1.71 -9.11
N VAL A 65 11.13 -3.00 -9.43
CA VAL A 65 10.25 -3.62 -10.44
C VAL A 65 9.46 -4.78 -9.86
N LEU A 66 8.21 -4.94 -10.32
CA LEU A 66 7.49 -6.19 -10.15
C LEU A 66 7.93 -7.18 -11.23
N LEU A 67 8.06 -8.45 -10.86
CA LEU A 67 8.40 -9.55 -11.78
C LEU A 67 7.19 -10.42 -12.13
N ASN A 68 6.14 -10.33 -11.35
CA ASN A 68 4.90 -11.09 -11.51
C ASN A 68 3.71 -10.32 -10.90
N ASP A 69 2.51 -10.82 -11.12
CA ASP A 69 1.36 -10.47 -10.29
C ASP A 69 1.63 -10.89 -8.84
N ILE A 70 1.36 -9.99 -7.91
CA ILE A 70 1.55 -10.22 -6.47
C ILE A 70 0.20 -10.50 -5.82
N ASP A 71 0.08 -11.67 -5.20
CA ASP A 71 -1.12 -12.07 -4.45
C ASP A 71 -0.86 -11.90 -2.94
N LEU A 72 -1.67 -11.07 -2.29
CA LEU A 72 -1.58 -10.74 -0.86
C LEU A 72 -2.77 -11.29 -0.07
N THR A 73 -3.55 -12.22 -0.65
CA THR A 73 -4.77 -12.76 -0.01
C THR A 73 -4.52 -13.36 1.37
N GLU A 74 -3.35 -13.96 1.57
CA GLU A 74 -2.95 -14.55 2.86
C GLU A 74 -2.34 -13.51 3.83
N LEU A 75 -2.17 -12.27 3.40
CA LEU A 75 -1.58 -11.21 4.21
C LEU A 75 -2.68 -10.47 4.99
N THR A 76 -2.77 -10.73 6.27
CA THR A 76 -3.80 -10.15 7.16
C THR A 76 -3.44 -8.76 7.69
N GLU A 77 -2.15 -8.45 7.75
CA GLU A 77 -1.66 -7.16 8.26
C GLU A 77 -0.69 -6.54 7.25
N TRP A 78 -0.83 -5.26 7.04
CA TRP A 78 0.03 -4.50 6.15
C TRP A 78 0.62 -3.28 6.85
N THR A 79 1.93 -3.12 6.77
CA THR A 79 2.61 -1.89 7.12
C THR A 79 2.91 -1.13 5.83
N PRO A 80 2.32 0.05 5.62
CA PRO A 80 2.53 0.82 4.39
C PRO A 80 4.00 1.10 4.09
N ILE A 81 4.36 1.11 2.81
CA ILE A 81 5.72 1.41 2.35
C ILE A 81 5.98 2.91 2.54
N GLY A 82 7.06 3.25 3.23
CA GLY A 82 7.35 4.63 3.60
C GLY A 82 6.43 5.12 4.71
N GLN A 83 6.97 5.87 5.64
CA GLN A 83 6.28 6.28 6.86
C GLN A 83 6.30 7.79 7.04
N GLY A 84 5.36 8.28 7.82
CA GLY A 84 5.28 9.67 8.20
C GLY A 84 4.21 9.91 9.24
N LYS A 85 4.30 11.06 9.87
CA LYS A 85 3.30 11.58 10.80
C LYS A 85 2.58 12.74 10.15
N ALA A 86 1.27 12.70 10.15
CA ALA A 86 0.48 13.88 9.90
C ALA A 86 0.40 14.69 11.20
N THR A 87 0.87 15.92 11.19
CA THR A 87 0.90 16.79 12.37
C THR A 87 -0.06 17.96 12.18
N GLY A 88 -1.27 17.88 12.71
CA GLY A 88 -2.22 18.99 12.87
C GLY A 88 -2.57 19.84 11.63
N SER A 89 -1.70 19.90 10.65
CA SER A 89 -1.90 20.50 9.34
C SER A 89 -1.20 19.65 8.28
N PRO A 90 -1.82 19.39 7.14
CA PRO A 90 -1.19 18.63 6.05
C PRO A 90 0.11 19.26 5.54
N SER A 91 0.33 20.55 5.80
CA SER A 91 1.56 21.25 5.41
C SER A 91 2.77 20.91 6.28
N TYR A 92 2.59 20.26 7.41
CA TYR A 92 3.65 19.96 8.38
C TYR A 92 3.85 18.46 8.61
N ASN A 93 3.55 17.66 7.62
CA ASN A 93 3.83 16.24 7.71
C ASN A 93 5.33 15.99 7.90
N THR A 94 5.66 15.26 8.95
CA THR A 94 7.02 14.78 9.15
C THR A 94 7.11 13.41 8.50
N LEU A 95 7.88 13.32 7.42
CA LEU A 95 8.12 12.05 6.74
C LEU A 95 9.31 11.35 7.40
N THR A 96 9.12 10.08 7.71
CA THR A 96 10.17 9.21 8.22
C THR A 96 10.35 8.08 7.21
N ASN A 97 11.51 8.04 6.55
CA ASN A 97 11.80 7.04 5.51
C ASN A 97 10.68 6.93 4.45
N PRO A 98 10.25 8.03 3.79
CA PRO A 98 9.34 7.93 2.67
C PRO A 98 9.98 7.10 1.55
N PHE A 99 9.17 6.44 0.74
CA PHE A 99 9.74 5.85 -0.47
C PHE A 99 10.17 6.97 -1.42
N THR A 100 11.41 6.90 -1.87
CA THR A 100 12.00 7.77 -2.87
C THR A 100 12.55 6.92 -4.01
N GLY A 101 12.39 7.31 -5.23
CA GLY A 101 12.86 6.54 -6.39
C GLY A 101 11.73 6.14 -7.31
N VAL A 102 11.97 5.14 -8.15
CA VAL A 102 10.99 4.67 -9.13
C VAL A 102 10.46 3.29 -8.73
N PHE A 103 9.15 3.15 -8.66
CA PHE A 103 8.46 1.88 -8.54
C PHE A 103 7.70 1.61 -9.83
N ASP A 104 8.18 0.64 -10.60
CA ASP A 104 7.57 0.24 -11.86
C ASP A 104 6.85 -1.10 -11.69
N GLY A 105 5.52 -1.05 -11.76
CA GLY A 105 4.68 -2.24 -11.71
C GLY A 105 4.79 -3.14 -12.93
N GLN A 106 5.48 -2.74 -14.00
CA GLN A 106 5.65 -3.50 -15.24
C GLN A 106 4.31 -3.99 -15.86
N GLY A 107 3.20 -3.32 -15.51
CA GLY A 107 1.86 -3.72 -15.91
C GLY A 107 1.26 -4.87 -15.11
N PHE A 108 1.99 -5.40 -14.12
CA PHE A 108 1.50 -6.43 -13.21
C PHE A 108 0.51 -5.87 -12.17
N THR A 109 -0.18 -6.79 -11.51
CA THR A 109 -1.23 -6.49 -10.52
C THR A 109 -0.78 -6.87 -9.12
N ILE A 110 -0.98 -5.97 -8.15
CA ILE A 110 -0.97 -6.31 -6.72
C ILE A 110 -2.42 -6.48 -6.29
N LYS A 111 -2.81 -7.69 -5.87
CA LYS A 111 -4.20 -8.06 -5.52
C LYS A 111 -4.29 -8.76 -4.17
N GLY A 112 -5.52 -9.06 -3.73
CA GLY A 112 -5.78 -9.68 -2.43
C GLY A 112 -5.67 -8.68 -1.28
N ILE A 113 -5.91 -7.42 -1.55
CA ILE A 113 -5.77 -6.33 -0.58
C ILE A 113 -7.03 -6.27 0.29
N ARG A 114 -6.89 -6.64 1.57
CA ARG A 114 -7.96 -6.63 2.56
C ARG A 114 -7.43 -6.14 3.91
N TRP A 115 -6.93 -4.90 3.91
CA TRP A 115 -6.27 -4.35 5.08
C TRP A 115 -7.23 -3.50 5.91
N THR A 116 -7.11 -3.65 7.23
CA THR A 116 -7.81 -2.82 8.18
C THR A 116 -6.79 -2.01 8.98
N PHE A 117 -6.92 -0.69 8.93
CA PHE A 117 -6.12 0.24 9.71
C PHE A 117 -6.95 0.78 10.85
N ASN A 118 -6.55 0.48 12.08
CA ASN A 118 -7.15 1.11 13.24
C ASN A 118 -6.48 2.47 13.46
N VAL A 119 -7.23 3.55 13.21
CA VAL A 119 -6.71 4.92 13.31
C VAL A 119 -6.83 5.50 14.72
N GLU A 120 -7.34 4.73 15.66
CA GLU A 120 -7.45 5.10 17.06
C GLU A 120 -6.09 4.94 17.76
N ASN A 121 -5.57 6.00 18.33
CA ASN A 121 -4.30 6.01 19.08
C ASN A 121 -3.04 5.68 18.25
N GLU A 122 -3.09 5.70 16.95
CA GLU A 122 -1.93 5.45 16.11
C GLU A 122 -0.95 6.64 16.06
N THR A 123 0.32 6.29 15.88
CA THR A 123 1.39 7.27 15.65
C THR A 123 1.70 7.50 14.17
N THR A 124 1.22 6.62 13.30
CA THR A 124 1.31 6.72 11.85
C THR A 124 -0.09 6.95 11.28
N HIS A 125 -0.24 7.99 10.51
CA HIS A 125 -1.55 8.42 10.02
C HIS A 125 -1.63 8.44 8.51
N LEU A 126 -0.71 7.72 7.86
CA LEU A 126 -0.60 7.65 6.40
C LEU A 126 -0.80 6.20 5.96
N HIS A 127 -1.90 5.92 5.26
CA HIS A 127 -2.36 4.57 4.94
C HIS A 127 -2.56 4.35 3.44
N GLY A 128 -2.20 3.15 2.97
CA GLY A 128 -2.30 2.71 1.59
C GLY A 128 -1.30 1.60 1.29
N LEU A 129 -1.06 1.30 0.03
CA LEU A 129 0.11 0.49 -0.36
C LEU A 129 1.38 1.22 0.08
N PHE A 130 1.47 2.50 -0.22
CA PHE A 130 2.47 3.41 0.32
C PHE A 130 1.85 4.27 1.42
N GLY A 131 2.54 4.42 2.54
CA GLY A 131 2.19 5.42 3.55
C GLY A 131 2.63 6.80 3.08
N ALA A 132 3.91 6.93 2.69
CA ALA A 132 4.48 8.16 2.19
C ALA A 132 5.41 7.93 1.00
N ILE A 133 5.25 8.74 -0.04
CA ILE A 133 6.17 8.83 -1.16
C ILE A 133 6.67 10.27 -1.29
N LYS A 134 7.96 10.43 -1.61
CA LYS A 134 8.57 11.75 -1.79
C LYS A 134 9.58 11.73 -2.93
N ASP A 135 9.48 12.71 -3.83
CA ASP A 135 10.35 12.83 -5.00
C ASP A 135 10.46 11.51 -5.77
N ALA A 136 9.33 10.76 -5.81
CA ALA A 136 9.24 9.40 -6.33
C ALA A 136 8.39 9.34 -7.61
N THR A 137 8.58 8.27 -8.37
CA THR A 137 7.70 7.93 -9.49
C THR A 137 7.08 6.56 -9.27
N ILE A 138 5.75 6.50 -9.31
CA ILE A 138 4.99 5.24 -9.32
C ILE A 138 4.38 5.10 -10.71
N LYS A 139 4.68 3.99 -11.39
CA LYS A 139 4.23 3.82 -12.77
C LYS A 139 3.84 2.38 -13.12
N ASN A 140 3.03 2.23 -14.18
CA ASN A 140 2.70 0.95 -14.82
C ASN A 140 2.14 -0.09 -13.83
N LEU A 141 1.28 0.33 -12.90
CA LEU A 141 0.80 -0.52 -11.82
C LEU A 141 -0.72 -0.74 -11.90
N LYS A 142 -1.14 -1.98 -11.73
CA LYS A 142 -2.53 -2.31 -11.41
C LYS A 142 -2.64 -2.66 -9.94
N LEU A 143 -3.56 -2.02 -9.24
CA LEU A 143 -3.76 -2.21 -7.81
C LEU A 143 -5.17 -2.76 -7.57
N GLY A 144 -5.25 -3.92 -6.96
CA GLY A 144 -6.47 -4.57 -6.56
C GLY A 144 -7.19 -5.39 -7.62
N ALA A 145 -8.05 -6.25 -7.12
CA ALA A 145 -9.03 -7.03 -7.85
C ALA A 145 -10.43 -6.76 -7.27
N ALA A 146 -11.46 -7.35 -7.87
CA ALA A 146 -12.82 -7.20 -7.38
C ALA A 146 -12.95 -7.66 -5.91
N GLY A 147 -13.49 -6.79 -5.06
CA GLY A 147 -13.65 -7.03 -3.62
C GLY A 147 -12.42 -6.68 -2.76
N ASP A 148 -11.34 -6.20 -3.34
CA ASP A 148 -10.21 -5.68 -2.60
C ASP A 148 -10.55 -4.32 -1.98
N GLN A 149 -10.13 -4.13 -0.72
CA GLN A 149 -10.41 -2.89 0.00
C GLN A 149 -9.39 -2.58 1.08
N ILE A 150 -9.20 -1.32 1.35
CA ILE A 150 -8.62 -0.81 2.59
C ILE A 150 -9.75 -0.27 3.46
N THR A 151 -9.73 -0.59 4.74
CA THR A 151 -10.74 -0.15 5.70
C THR A 151 -10.07 0.62 6.83
N LEU A 152 -10.53 1.83 7.09
CA LEU A 152 -10.15 2.60 8.26
C LEU A 152 -11.22 2.40 9.32
N VAL A 153 -10.80 2.07 10.54
CA VAL A 153 -11.71 1.86 11.69
C VAL A 153 -11.24 2.69 12.88
N GLY A 154 -12.19 3.11 13.70
CA GLY A 154 -11.91 3.89 14.91
C GLY A 154 -12.04 5.40 14.72
N THR A 155 -11.88 6.12 15.81
CA THR A 155 -11.90 7.58 15.88
C THR A 155 -10.48 8.10 16.08
N SER A 156 -10.10 9.15 15.37
CA SER A 156 -8.79 9.77 15.53
C SER A 156 -8.91 11.26 15.78
N GLN A 157 -8.25 11.74 16.83
CA GLN A 157 -8.07 13.17 17.06
C GLN A 157 -6.89 13.74 16.23
N ASN A 158 -6.24 12.89 15.45
CA ASN A 158 -5.11 13.28 14.61
C ASN A 158 -5.55 13.43 13.15
N VAL A 159 -4.68 14.04 12.35
CA VAL A 159 -4.86 14.08 10.90
C VAL A 159 -4.58 12.69 10.35
N VAL A 160 -5.53 12.12 9.62
CA VAL A 160 -5.39 10.83 8.92
C VAL A 160 -5.48 11.06 7.43
N SER A 161 -4.57 10.48 6.69
CA SER A 161 -4.57 10.54 5.24
C SER A 161 -4.43 9.13 4.66
N ALA A 162 -5.41 8.72 3.87
CA ALA A 162 -5.45 7.39 3.28
C ALA A 162 -5.84 7.44 1.80
N GLY A 163 -5.16 6.64 1.02
CA GLY A 163 -5.52 6.34 -0.37
C GLY A 163 -5.14 4.91 -0.68
N ALA A 164 -5.85 4.25 -1.59
CA ALA A 164 -5.51 2.87 -1.92
C ALA A 164 -4.04 2.73 -2.35
N LEU A 165 -3.53 3.69 -3.13
CA LEU A 165 -2.13 3.71 -3.53
C LEU A 165 -1.24 4.37 -2.48
N ALA A 166 -1.56 5.59 -2.04
CA ALA A 166 -0.70 6.35 -1.13
C ALA A 166 -1.49 7.16 -0.10
N GLY A 167 -1.02 7.17 1.15
CA GLY A 167 -1.51 8.10 2.15
C GLY A 167 -1.07 9.53 1.83
N TYR A 168 0.19 9.73 1.53
CA TYR A 168 0.76 11.04 1.21
C TYR A 168 1.78 10.96 0.08
N ALA A 169 1.72 11.93 -0.83
CA ALA A 169 2.69 12.08 -1.91
C ALA A 169 3.21 13.53 -1.99
N GLU A 170 4.53 13.71 -1.99
CA GLU A 170 5.18 15.01 -2.11
C GLU A 170 6.20 15.01 -3.26
N GLY A 171 6.14 16.01 -4.13
CA GLY A 171 7.10 16.18 -5.23
C GLY A 171 7.14 15.01 -6.22
N SER A 172 6.12 14.18 -6.22
CA SER A 172 6.12 12.86 -6.87
C SER A 172 5.33 12.84 -8.17
N THR A 173 5.47 11.76 -8.92
CA THR A 173 4.71 11.51 -10.14
C THR A 173 4.05 10.14 -10.07
N ILE A 174 2.76 10.08 -10.39
CA ILE A 174 1.97 8.84 -10.45
C ILE A 174 1.36 8.76 -11.85
N VAL A 175 1.77 7.77 -12.65
CA VAL A 175 1.36 7.64 -14.06
C VAL A 175 1.06 6.20 -14.44
N ASN A 176 0.13 5.99 -15.36
CA ASN A 176 -0.30 4.68 -15.83
C ASN A 176 -0.60 3.72 -14.65
N VAL A 177 -1.51 4.17 -13.78
CA VAL A 177 -1.95 3.39 -12.62
C VAL A 177 -3.46 3.16 -12.71
N THR A 178 -3.87 1.91 -12.54
CA THR A 178 -5.29 1.54 -12.41
C THR A 178 -5.53 0.99 -11.01
N ASN A 179 -6.42 1.63 -10.26
CA ASN A 179 -6.84 1.18 -8.94
C ASN A 179 -8.23 0.54 -8.98
N ASN A 180 -8.35 -0.66 -8.42
CA ASN A 180 -9.62 -1.37 -8.20
C ASN A 180 -9.89 -1.62 -6.71
N VAL A 181 -9.05 -1.07 -5.81
CA VAL A 181 -9.22 -1.21 -4.36
C VAL A 181 -10.16 -0.13 -3.86
N SER A 182 -11.18 -0.53 -3.13
CA SER A 182 -12.07 0.41 -2.45
C SER A 182 -11.41 0.98 -1.18
N ALA A 183 -11.65 2.26 -0.91
CA ALA A 183 -11.22 2.93 0.31
C ALA A 183 -12.44 3.22 1.19
N ILE A 184 -12.50 2.61 2.36
CA ILE A 184 -13.69 2.63 3.22
C ILE A 184 -13.32 3.13 4.61
N LEU A 185 -14.06 4.12 5.10
CA LEU A 185 -14.06 4.50 6.51
C LEU A 185 -15.33 3.95 7.15
N THR A 186 -15.18 3.13 8.18
CA THR A 186 -16.31 2.55 8.93
C THR A 186 -16.46 3.20 10.30
N GLY A 187 -17.71 3.29 10.74
CA GLY A 187 -18.06 3.83 12.05
C GLY A 187 -18.36 5.32 12.04
N ASP A 188 -18.79 5.80 13.19
CA ASP A 188 -19.00 7.22 13.46
C ASP A 188 -17.64 7.81 13.90
N ASN A 189 -17.18 8.84 13.24
CA ASN A 189 -15.96 9.54 13.63
C ASN A 189 -16.30 10.98 14.08
N PRO A 190 -16.76 11.16 15.33
CA PRO A 190 -17.28 12.43 15.82
C PRO A 190 -16.19 13.49 16.02
N ASP A 191 -14.94 13.10 16.25
CA ASP A 191 -13.87 13.97 16.76
C ASP A 191 -12.62 14.02 15.86
N ALA A 192 -12.74 13.55 14.60
CA ALA A 192 -11.60 13.60 13.67
C ALA A 192 -11.16 15.04 13.40
N THR A 193 -9.89 15.33 13.63
CA THR A 193 -9.33 16.67 13.36
C THR A 193 -9.31 16.97 11.87
N LEU A 194 -8.85 16.04 11.06
CA LEU A 194 -8.93 16.08 9.60
C LEU A 194 -8.73 14.67 9.04
N MET A 195 -9.67 14.21 8.26
CA MET A 195 -9.54 12.94 7.54
C MET A 195 -9.55 13.19 6.05
N MET A 196 -8.63 12.55 5.35
CA MET A 196 -8.50 12.58 3.91
C MET A 196 -8.54 11.16 3.38
N LEU A 197 -9.59 10.82 2.64
CA LEU A 197 -9.81 9.48 2.09
C LEU A 197 -9.97 9.55 0.58
N ALA A 198 -9.17 8.79 -0.14
CA ALA A 198 -9.21 8.81 -1.60
C ALA A 198 -9.00 7.44 -2.25
N GLY A 199 -9.40 7.34 -3.51
CA GLY A 199 -9.15 6.16 -4.32
C GLY A 199 -7.67 5.98 -4.67
N ILE A 200 -6.94 7.06 -4.93
CA ILE A 200 -5.51 6.99 -5.29
C ILE A 200 -4.64 7.50 -4.15
N ALA A 201 -4.72 8.79 -3.81
CA ALA A 201 -3.86 9.38 -2.79
C ALA A 201 -4.64 10.29 -1.84
N GLY A 202 -4.48 10.09 -0.52
CA GLY A 202 -5.20 10.87 0.47
C GLY A 202 -4.84 12.34 0.43
N CYS A 203 -3.57 12.67 0.51
CA CYS A 203 -3.07 14.04 0.39
C CYS A 203 -1.88 14.10 -0.58
N ILE A 204 -1.85 15.11 -1.43
CA ILE A 204 -0.74 15.32 -2.35
C ILE A 204 -0.20 16.75 -2.22
N LYS A 205 1.12 16.89 -2.37
CA LYS A 205 1.80 18.20 -2.34
C LYS A 205 2.76 18.29 -3.51
N SER A 206 2.60 19.31 -4.36
CA SER A 206 3.47 19.54 -5.53
C SER A 206 3.68 18.27 -6.36
N THR A 207 2.66 17.44 -6.49
CA THR A 207 2.67 16.11 -7.09
C THR A 207 1.85 16.10 -8.36
N THR A 208 2.30 15.35 -9.36
CA THR A 208 1.56 15.13 -10.61
C THR A 208 0.92 13.74 -10.58
N ILE A 209 -0.39 13.65 -10.78
CA ILE A 209 -1.13 12.42 -11.02
C ILE A 209 -1.62 12.41 -12.45
N GLY A 210 -1.27 11.37 -13.21
CA GLY A 210 -1.43 11.28 -14.65
C GLY A 210 -0.36 12.07 -15.40
N GLY A 211 -0.14 11.72 -16.65
CA GLY A 211 0.92 12.29 -17.47
C GLY A 211 0.41 13.24 -18.56
N GLU A 212 1.14 13.29 -19.65
CA GLU A 212 0.82 14.18 -20.77
C GLU A 212 -0.07 13.52 -21.83
N THR A 213 -0.22 12.19 -21.77
CA THR A 213 -0.98 11.38 -22.73
C THR A 213 -2.01 10.48 -22.05
N LYS A 214 -2.90 9.89 -22.85
CA LYS A 214 -3.87 8.89 -22.36
C LYS A 214 -3.20 7.64 -21.83
N ASP A 215 -2.00 7.29 -22.31
CA ASP A 215 -1.27 6.11 -21.90
C ASP A 215 -0.69 6.27 -20.48
N ASP A 216 -0.58 7.52 -20.03
CA ASP A 216 -0.16 7.87 -18.68
C ASP A 216 -1.34 8.01 -17.70
N ALA A 217 -2.55 7.66 -18.12
CA ALA A 217 -3.77 7.88 -17.36
C ALA A 217 -3.74 7.20 -15.98
N VAL A 218 -4.33 7.85 -15.00
CA VAL A 218 -4.60 7.27 -13.68
C VAL A 218 -6.10 7.07 -13.53
N ILE A 219 -6.49 5.82 -13.29
CA ILE A 219 -7.89 5.40 -13.25
C ILE A 219 -8.20 4.84 -11.85
N ASN A 220 -9.21 5.39 -11.21
CA ASN A 220 -9.80 4.79 -10.03
C ASN A 220 -11.13 4.12 -10.38
N ASN A 221 -11.23 2.82 -10.13
CA ASN A 221 -12.44 2.02 -10.24
C ASN A 221 -12.95 1.59 -8.85
N GLY A 222 -12.17 1.82 -7.80
CA GLY A 222 -12.54 1.47 -6.43
C GLY A 222 -13.47 2.52 -5.82
N ASP A 223 -14.46 2.08 -5.08
CA ASP A 223 -15.36 2.96 -4.34
C ASP A 223 -14.62 3.72 -3.22
N VAL A 224 -15.01 4.96 -2.98
CA VAL A 224 -14.59 5.71 -1.79
C VAL A 224 -15.82 5.94 -0.93
N LYS A 225 -15.89 5.25 0.22
CA LYS A 225 -17.09 5.23 1.08
C LYS A 225 -16.76 5.64 2.50
N THR A 226 -17.68 6.36 3.12
CA THR A 226 -17.60 6.72 4.54
C THR A 226 -18.88 6.33 5.25
N GLY A 227 -18.74 5.97 6.54
CA GLY A 227 -19.86 5.92 7.46
C GLY A 227 -20.38 7.33 7.79
N ARG A 228 -21.23 7.40 8.79
CA ARG A 228 -21.75 8.68 9.28
C ARG A 228 -20.63 9.48 9.95
N ILE A 229 -20.45 10.72 9.53
CA ILE A 229 -19.55 11.66 10.18
C ILE A 229 -20.41 12.66 10.95
N THR A 230 -20.31 12.62 12.28
CA THR A 230 -20.87 13.63 13.15
C THR A 230 -19.75 14.48 13.68
N ASN A 231 -19.67 15.71 13.24
CA ASN A 231 -18.72 16.68 13.80
C ASN A 231 -19.40 17.38 14.96
N THR A 232 -18.97 17.07 16.18
CA THR A 232 -19.46 17.74 17.42
C THR A 232 -18.47 18.78 17.96
N ALA A 233 -17.28 18.88 17.37
CA ALA A 233 -16.25 19.80 17.83
C ALA A 233 -16.41 21.21 17.23
N ASN A 234 -16.43 22.22 18.06
CA ASN A 234 -16.35 23.62 17.65
C ASN A 234 -14.93 23.92 17.16
N GLY A 235 -14.68 23.83 15.87
CA GLY A 235 -13.44 24.32 15.30
C GLY A 235 -12.75 23.43 14.28
N GLY A 236 -13.18 23.45 13.05
CA GLY A 236 -12.32 23.18 11.91
C GLY A 236 -11.96 21.71 11.65
N THR A 237 -12.74 20.78 12.15
CA THR A 237 -12.61 19.38 11.77
C THR A 237 -13.29 19.16 10.43
N GLY A 238 -12.61 18.50 9.52
CA GLY A 238 -13.12 18.27 8.18
C GLY A 238 -12.81 16.87 7.68
N MET A 239 -13.72 16.38 6.84
CA MET A 239 -13.42 15.22 6.03
C MET A 239 -13.37 15.63 4.57
N ASN A 240 -12.28 15.26 3.93
CA ASN A 240 -12.12 15.40 2.49
C ASN A 240 -12.17 14.00 1.86
N ILE A 241 -13.00 13.87 0.84
CA ILE A 241 -13.16 12.62 0.10
C ILE A 241 -12.92 12.92 -1.37
N GLY A 242 -12.17 12.05 -2.03
CA GLY A 242 -11.90 12.20 -3.45
C GLY A 242 -11.70 10.87 -4.17
N GLY A 243 -12.22 10.77 -5.38
CA GLY A 243 -12.00 9.59 -6.20
C GLY A 243 -10.53 9.42 -6.60
N ILE A 244 -9.83 10.51 -6.85
CA ILE A 244 -8.39 10.52 -7.19
C ILE A 244 -7.57 10.96 -6.00
N CYS A 245 -7.74 12.19 -5.53
CA CYS A 245 -7.10 12.68 -4.30
C CYS A 245 -8.11 13.45 -3.46
N ALA A 246 -7.92 13.42 -2.14
CA ALA A 246 -8.82 14.09 -1.20
C ALA A 246 -8.36 15.50 -0.87
N PHE A 247 -7.06 15.74 -0.85
CA PHE A 247 -6.50 17.05 -0.50
C PHE A 247 -5.24 17.37 -1.30
N THR A 248 -5.12 18.62 -1.72
CA THR A 248 -3.97 19.10 -2.50
C THR A 248 -3.28 20.28 -1.81
N LEU A 249 -1.95 20.28 -1.83
CA LEU A 249 -1.09 21.31 -1.25
C LEU A 249 -0.01 21.76 -2.24
N GLY A 250 0.44 22.99 -2.07
CA GLY A 250 1.58 23.52 -2.79
C GLY A 250 1.29 23.91 -4.24
N ALA A 251 2.13 24.77 -4.76
CA ALA A 251 2.14 25.10 -6.19
C ALA A 251 2.68 23.91 -7.00
N GLY A 252 2.22 23.77 -8.24
CA GLY A 252 2.71 22.73 -9.16
C GLY A 252 2.02 21.35 -9.03
N THR A 253 1.01 21.22 -8.16
CA THR A 253 0.16 20.02 -8.16
C THR A 253 -0.66 19.97 -9.47
N LYS A 254 -0.65 18.78 -10.12
CA LYS A 254 -1.34 18.56 -11.39
C LYS A 254 -2.15 17.26 -11.37
N LEU A 255 -3.34 17.29 -11.93
CA LEU A 255 -4.17 16.13 -12.20
C LEU A 255 -4.47 16.12 -13.70
N ASN A 256 -3.83 15.21 -14.44
CA ASN A 256 -3.95 15.09 -15.88
C ASN A 256 -4.46 13.70 -16.24
N TYR A 257 -5.35 13.58 -17.22
CA TYR A 257 -5.88 12.28 -17.66
C TYR A 257 -6.28 11.37 -16.49
N CYS A 258 -6.95 11.92 -15.49
CA CYS A 258 -7.47 11.18 -14.36
C CYS A 258 -8.93 10.82 -14.58
N THR A 259 -9.30 9.56 -14.30
CA THR A 259 -10.68 9.10 -14.38
C THR A 259 -11.08 8.45 -13.06
N ASN A 260 -12.26 8.81 -12.56
CA ASN A 260 -12.88 8.14 -11.41
C ASN A 260 -14.16 7.47 -11.87
N ASN A 261 -14.28 6.16 -11.67
CA ASN A 261 -15.43 5.32 -12.00
C ASN A 261 -16.12 4.75 -10.75
N GLY A 262 -15.49 4.89 -9.58
CA GLY A 262 -15.98 4.42 -8.29
C GLY A 262 -16.72 5.48 -7.47
#